data_a3a2415a00af03f11e2f69ea92eb1c73
#
_entry.id   a3a2415a00af03f11e2f69ea92eb1c73
#
_cell.length_a   1.000
_cell.length_b   1.000
_cell.length_c   1.000
_cell.angle_alpha   90.00
_cell.angle_beta   90.00
_cell.angle_gamma   90.00
#
_symmetry.space_group_name_H-M   'P 1'
#
loop_
_entity.id
_entity.type
_entity.pdbx_description
1 polymer ?
#
loop_
_entity_poly.entity_id
_entity_poly.type
_entity_poly.pdbx_seq_one_letter_code
_entity_poly.pdbx_strand_id
1 'polypeptide(L)'
;VNNYMVQLISVRTPAEASKEFTKILNKNNSIIGNREPLVKEVDLGDRGKFYRVNIPGFASLEAANAFCSELKENGQDCLVVKVQQ
;
A
#
# COMPACT_ATOMS: atom_id res chain seq x y z
N VAL A 1 9.78 8.26 -13.77
CA VAL A 1 8.78 7.20 -13.93
C VAL A 1 8.54 6.48 -12.62
N ASN A 2 7.28 6.35 -12.24
CA ASN A 2 6.90 5.77 -10.96
C ASN A 2 6.71 4.27 -11.12
N ASN A 3 7.80 3.51 -10.98
CA ASN A 3 7.81 2.08 -11.26
C ASN A 3 7.50 1.19 -10.06
N TYR A 4 7.41 1.76 -8.86
CA TYR A 4 7.23 0.97 -7.65
C TYR A 4 6.11 1.51 -6.78
N MET A 5 5.46 0.60 -6.09
CA MET A 5 4.43 0.92 -5.09
C MET A 5 4.75 0.17 -3.80
N VAL A 6 4.17 0.65 -2.72
CA VAL A 6 4.26 -0.06 -1.44
C VAL A 6 2.87 -0.52 -1.06
N GLN A 7 2.67 -1.83 -1.03
CA GLN A 7 1.41 -2.44 -0.63
C GLN A 7 1.33 -2.45 0.90
N LEU A 8 0.24 -1.91 1.43
CA LEU A 8 0.05 -1.80 2.88
C LEU A 8 -0.79 -2.94 3.43
N ILE A 9 -1.86 -3.30 2.72
CA ILE A 9 -2.81 -4.30 3.22
C ILE A 9 -3.64 -4.84 2.05
N SER A 10 -4.21 -6.03 2.24
CA SER A 10 -5.15 -6.62 1.31
C SER A 10 -6.41 -6.98 2.09
N VAL A 11 -7.56 -6.52 1.60
CA VAL A 11 -8.85 -6.71 2.28
C VAL A 11 -9.87 -7.26 1.30
N ARG A 12 -11.07 -7.58 1.79
CA ARG A 12 -12.09 -8.26 1.00
C ARG A 12 -13.15 -7.33 0.41
N THR A 13 -13.24 -6.09 0.86
CA THR A 13 -14.22 -5.12 0.36
C THR A 13 -13.61 -3.74 0.22
N PRO A 14 -14.17 -2.89 -0.68
CA PRO A 14 -13.71 -1.50 -0.78
C PRO A 14 -13.92 -0.71 0.51
N ALA A 15 -14.99 -0.99 1.24
CA ALA A 15 -15.26 -0.32 2.51
C ALA A 15 -14.17 -0.62 3.54
N GLU A 16 -13.73 -1.87 3.60
CA GLU A 16 -12.62 -2.26 4.48
C GLU A 16 -11.32 -1.57 4.06
N ALA A 17 -11.08 -1.45 2.75
CA ALA A 17 -9.89 -0.78 2.24
C ALA A 17 -9.81 0.67 2.75
N SER A 18 -10.92 1.40 2.64
CA SER A 18 -10.99 2.78 3.10
C SER A 18 -10.80 2.88 4.61
N LYS A 19 -11.48 2.04 5.36
CA LYS A 19 -11.42 2.03 6.83
C LYS A 19 -10.01 1.70 7.32
N GLU A 20 -9.40 0.66 6.77
CA GLU A 20 -8.07 0.24 7.20
C GLU A 20 -7.00 1.25 6.80
N PHE A 21 -7.14 1.86 5.61
CA PHE A 21 -6.20 2.90 5.23
C PHE A 21 -6.24 4.10 6.18
N THR A 22 -7.44 4.50 6.60
CA THR A 22 -7.59 5.60 7.57
C THR A 22 -6.84 5.28 8.86
N LYS A 23 -6.96 4.06 9.36
CA LYS A 23 -6.24 3.63 10.57
C LYS A 23 -4.73 3.66 10.36
N ILE A 24 -4.26 3.15 9.22
CA ILE A 24 -2.84 3.12 8.89
C ILE A 24 -2.30 4.54 8.77
N LEU A 25 -3.03 5.41 8.09
CA LEU A 25 -2.64 6.81 7.92
C LEU A 25 -2.52 7.52 9.26
N ASN A 26 -3.49 7.33 10.15
CA ASN A 26 -3.48 7.98 11.47
C ASN A 26 -2.27 7.57 12.30
N LYS A 27 -1.85 6.31 12.20
CA LYS A 27 -0.67 5.82 12.92
C LYS A 27 0.64 6.24 12.27
N ASN A 28 0.62 6.48 10.97
CA ASN A 28 1.83 6.71 10.18
C ASN A 28 1.79 8.04 9.44
N ASN A 29 1.10 9.03 10.00
CA ASN A 29 0.85 10.31 9.34
C ASN A 29 2.14 11.01 8.91
N SER A 30 3.17 10.99 9.75
CA SER A 30 4.45 11.64 9.43
C SER A 30 5.19 10.94 8.29
N ILE A 31 4.94 9.64 8.08
CA ILE A 31 5.59 8.86 7.03
C ILE A 31 4.80 8.97 5.72
N ILE A 32 3.49 8.76 5.78
CA ILE A 32 2.63 8.75 4.59
C ILE A 32 2.32 10.17 4.12
N GLY A 33 2.06 11.08 5.05
CA GLY A 33 1.80 12.47 4.72
C GLY A 33 0.61 12.65 3.78
N ASN A 34 0.85 13.36 2.68
CA ASN A 34 -0.19 13.68 1.71
C ASN A 34 -0.28 12.66 0.55
N ARG A 35 0.42 11.55 0.66
CA ARG A 35 0.35 10.52 -0.38
C ARG A 35 -1.02 9.87 -0.38
N GLU A 36 -1.58 9.68 -1.56
CA GLU A 36 -2.89 9.08 -1.72
C GLU A 36 -2.77 7.60 -2.02
N PRO A 37 -3.68 6.77 -1.49
CA PRO A 37 -3.65 5.34 -1.75
C PRO A 37 -4.21 5.01 -3.12
N LEU A 38 -3.71 3.94 -3.71
CA LEU A 38 -4.26 3.34 -4.90
C LEU A 38 -4.80 1.97 -4.51
N VAL A 39 -6.11 1.79 -4.61
CA VAL A 39 -6.76 0.52 -4.29
C VAL A 39 -6.94 -0.27 -5.58
N LYS A 40 -6.35 -1.47 -5.63
CA LYS A 40 -6.45 -2.35 -6.79
C LYS A 40 -7.31 -3.55 -6.47
N GLU A 41 -8.33 -3.79 -7.29
CA GLU A 41 -9.14 -5.00 -7.21
C GLU A 41 -8.37 -6.13 -7.88
N VAL A 42 -8.26 -7.26 -7.20
CA VAL A 42 -7.60 -8.44 -7.72
C VAL A 42 -8.56 -9.63 -7.59
N ASP A 43 -8.83 -10.29 -8.70
CA ASP A 43 -9.67 -11.49 -8.72
C ASP A 43 -8.75 -12.71 -8.67
N LEU A 44 -8.83 -13.48 -7.59
CA LEU A 44 -8.01 -14.66 -7.38
C LEU A 44 -8.78 -15.96 -7.64
N GLY A 45 -9.82 -15.90 -8.47
CA GLY A 45 -10.61 -17.06 -8.84
C GLY A 45 -11.35 -17.65 -7.65
N ASP A 46 -11.04 -18.88 -7.27
CA ASP A 46 -11.71 -19.58 -6.17
C ASP A 46 -11.56 -18.90 -4.82
N ARG A 47 -10.50 -18.09 -4.67
CA ARG A 47 -10.28 -17.33 -3.43
C ARG A 47 -11.15 -16.07 -3.36
N GLY A 48 -11.74 -15.68 -4.48
CA GLY A 48 -12.58 -14.50 -4.57
C GLY A 48 -11.81 -13.23 -4.89
N LYS A 49 -12.46 -12.10 -4.67
CA LYS A 49 -11.86 -10.80 -4.94
C LYS A 49 -11.21 -10.21 -3.71
N PHE A 50 -10.08 -9.57 -3.92
CA PHE A 50 -9.33 -8.86 -2.88
C PHE A 50 -9.07 -7.44 -3.35
N TYR A 51 -8.93 -6.54 -2.40
CA TYR A 51 -8.64 -5.14 -2.65
C TYR A 51 -7.33 -4.80 -1.97
N ARG A 52 -6.31 -4.52 -2.80
CA ARG A 52 -4.96 -4.22 -2.32
C ARG A 52 -4.80 -2.73 -2.20
N VAL A 53 -4.43 -2.26 -1.01
CA VAL A 53 -4.20 -0.85 -0.75
C VAL A 53 -2.72 -0.57 -0.90
N ASN A 54 -2.37 0.27 -1.87
CA ASN A 54 -0.99 0.59 -2.22
C ASN A 54 -0.73 2.08 -2.10
N ILE A 55 0.52 2.43 -1.81
CA ILE A 55 0.99 3.81 -1.95
C ILE A 55 1.85 3.83 -3.21
N PRO A 56 1.41 4.53 -4.28
CA PRO A 56 2.17 4.60 -5.52
C PRO A 56 3.18 5.75 -5.52
N GLY A 57 3.94 5.86 -6.59
CA GLY A 57 4.74 7.04 -6.84
C GLY A 57 6.21 6.95 -6.46
N PHE A 58 6.77 5.75 -6.39
CA PHE A 58 8.20 5.57 -6.09
C PHE A 58 8.94 5.28 -7.40
N ALA A 59 9.93 6.12 -7.70
CA ALA A 59 10.68 6.02 -8.95
C ALA A 59 11.73 4.91 -8.92
N SER A 60 12.17 4.50 -7.74
CA SER A 60 13.22 3.50 -7.59
C SER A 60 12.87 2.48 -6.52
N LEU A 61 13.50 1.31 -6.62
CA LEU A 61 13.37 0.27 -5.60
C LEU A 61 13.87 0.75 -4.25
N GLU A 62 14.97 1.51 -4.24
CA GLU A 62 15.55 2.04 -3.02
C GLU A 62 14.59 2.98 -2.30
N ALA A 63 13.93 3.87 -3.06
CA ALA A 63 12.95 4.79 -2.48
C ALA A 63 11.76 4.06 -1.87
N ALA A 64 11.26 3.05 -2.56
CA ALA A 64 10.15 2.24 -2.06
C ALA A 64 10.57 1.45 -0.82
N ASN A 65 11.76 0.86 -0.84
CA ASN A 65 12.28 0.12 0.31
C ASN A 65 12.48 1.02 1.53
N ALA A 66 12.98 2.23 1.33
CA ALA A 66 13.17 3.19 2.43
C ALA A 66 11.82 3.54 3.07
N PHE A 67 10.82 3.79 2.25
CA PHE A 67 9.47 4.09 2.74
C PHE A 67 8.90 2.91 3.54
N CYS A 68 9.02 1.70 2.98
CA CYS A 68 8.54 0.49 3.64
C CYS A 68 9.27 0.24 4.96
N SER A 69 10.59 0.49 4.99
CA SER A 69 11.38 0.33 6.23
C SER A 69 10.89 1.26 7.34
N GLU A 70 10.58 2.52 7.01
CA GLU A 70 10.04 3.46 7.98
C GLU A 70 8.71 2.98 8.54
N LEU A 71 7.84 2.44 7.68
CA LEU A 71 6.56 1.89 8.12
C LEU A 71 6.76 0.71 9.06
N LYS A 72 7.67 -0.20 8.71
CA LYS A 72 7.97 -1.37 9.56
C LYS A 72 8.51 -0.97 10.91
N GLU A 73 9.36 0.05 10.95
CA GLU A 73 9.88 0.58 12.22
C GLU A 73 8.76 1.11 13.09
N ASN A 74 7.66 1.58 12.48
CA ASN A 74 6.50 2.08 13.19
C ASN A 74 5.41 1.02 13.39
N GLY A 75 5.74 -0.23 13.16
CA GLY A 75 4.84 -1.35 13.40
C GLY A 75 3.86 -1.66 12.28
N GLN A 76 4.04 -1.04 11.11
CA GLN A 76 3.16 -1.27 9.95
C GLN A 76 3.86 -2.16 8.94
N ASP A 77 3.29 -3.34 8.69
CA ASP A 77 3.79 -4.25 7.68
C ASP A 77 3.57 -3.68 6.27
N CYS A 78 4.43 -4.04 5.34
CA CYS A 78 4.35 -3.55 3.97
C CYS A 78 5.13 -4.45 3.02
N LEU A 79 4.85 -4.28 1.72
CA LEU A 79 5.50 -5.04 0.68
C LEU A 79 5.77 -4.13 -0.51
N VAL A 80 7.02 -4.10 -0.98
CA VAL A 80 7.37 -3.33 -2.18
C VAL A 80 6.96 -4.12 -3.41
N VAL A 81 6.23 -3.47 -4.31
CA VAL A 81 5.68 -4.09 -5.52
C VAL A 81 6.13 -3.30 -6.73
N LYS A 82 6.63 -3.99 -7.74
CA LYS A 82 6.95 -3.37 -9.02
C LYS A 82 5.67 -3.18 -9.82
N VAL A 83 5.49 -1.98 -10.36
CA VAL A 83 4.33 -1.70 -11.20
C VAL A 83 4.49 -2.43 -12.53
N GLN A 84 3.48 -3.20 -12.88
CA GLN A 84 3.42 -3.90 -14.17
C GLN A 84 2.80 -2.97 -15.21
N GLN A 85 3.44 -2.88 -16.36
CA GLN A 85 2.92 -2.11 -17.47
C GLN A 85 2.52 -2.98 -18.64
#